data_2af4465d707527f1f46acb8593ef7ddc
#
_entry.id   2af4465d707527f1f46acb8593ef7ddc
#
_cell.length_a   1.000
_cell.length_b   1.000
_cell.length_c   1.000
_cell.angle_alpha   90.00
_cell.angle_beta   90.00
_cell.angle_gamma   90.00
#
_symmetry.space_group_name_H-M   'P 1'
#
loop_
_entity.id
_entity.type
_entity.pdbx_description
1 polymer ?
#
loop_
_entity_poly.entity_id
_entity_poly.type
_entity_poly.pdbx_seq_one_letter_code
_entity_poly.pdbx_strand_id
1 'polypeptide(L)'
;MRVKIPRREIILFCSALQEEKEGKEMRQDVEQLQQDVRQLREEVRRLQEEIHGFRHNSFPQCGADTVAPYVPHHFIHRLGIEARPQYVFPTNPFLQGENERWKPIQSSFAAHLKYSFKFRPNTCADRIYGGAYQGFGLAFTTFGDKKQLGDPMTFYVFQGARIARFNPRLSLNYEWNFGISAGWKPYDNDYNSYNGAVGSRVNAYLNAGIYLNWSLSRYFDFIIGGDFTHFSNGNTKFPNAGVNTTGAKIGLVYNFNREEADLTKSLVHPYVPRFPRHVSYDLVLFGSWRRKGVYVGEKQIASPGSYPVAGFNFAPMYNLNYKLRFGVSLDGVYDGSANVYTEDALVEYDAGSGSSRRKFLVPGIQNQLALGLSGRAEYVMPFFTIGVGLGTNVLGRGDLRGLYQVFALKINVTRSSFLHIGYNLQDFQTPNYLMLGLGFRFNNKYPKVRH
;
A
#
# COMPACT_ATOMS: atom_id res chain seq x y z
N MET A 1 70.00 7.90 87.18
CA MET A 1 68.76 7.12 87.32
C MET A 1 68.23 6.80 85.93
N ARG A 2 68.43 5.52 85.44
CA ARG A 2 67.93 5.06 84.13
C ARG A 2 66.59 4.43 84.37
N VAL A 3 65.54 5.13 83.95
CA VAL A 3 64.15 4.57 83.96
C VAL A 3 64.07 3.54 82.83
N LYS A 4 63.96 2.27 83.21
CA LYS A 4 63.68 1.17 82.26
C LYS A 4 62.16 1.15 82.02
N ILE A 5 61.69 1.67 80.89
CA ILE A 5 60.30 1.53 80.45
C ILE A 5 60.15 0.07 79.95
N PRO A 6 59.11 -0.68 80.43
CA PRO A 6 58.89 -2.07 79.99
C PRO A 6 58.56 -2.11 78.50
N ARG A 7 59.21 -3.00 77.78
CA ARG A 7 59.05 -3.20 76.32
C ARG A 7 57.59 -3.38 75.88
N ARG A 8 56.76 -3.82 76.79
CA ARG A 8 55.30 -4.05 76.55
C ARG A 8 54.52 -2.76 76.41
N GLU A 9 54.86 -1.72 77.18
CA GLU A 9 54.20 -0.41 77.11
C GLU A 9 54.59 0.38 75.85
N ILE A 10 55.81 0.21 75.36
CA ILE A 10 56.26 0.83 74.10
C ILE A 10 55.50 0.22 72.91
N ILE A 11 55.32 -1.11 72.94
CA ILE A 11 54.52 -1.79 71.86
C ILE A 11 53.09 -1.37 71.85
N LEU A 12 52.41 -1.25 73.01
CA LEU A 12 51.06 -0.76 73.18
C LEU A 12 50.88 0.71 72.72
N PHE A 13 51.90 1.55 73.05
CA PHE A 13 51.84 2.96 72.61
C PHE A 13 52.13 3.10 71.11
N CYS A 14 52.95 2.31 70.50
CA CYS A 14 53.20 2.27 69.08
C CYS A 14 51.95 1.74 68.34
N SER A 15 51.26 0.70 68.88
CA SER A 15 50.05 0.19 68.26
C SER A 15 48.90 1.20 68.35
N ALA A 16 48.75 1.91 69.49
CA ALA A 16 47.73 2.95 69.62
C ALA A 16 47.96 4.16 68.70
N LEU A 17 49.25 4.56 68.53
CA LEU A 17 49.63 5.60 67.55
C LEU A 17 49.38 5.17 66.11
N GLN A 18 49.58 3.88 65.82
CA GLN A 18 49.34 3.33 64.49
C GLN A 18 47.84 3.26 64.19
N GLU A 19 47.06 2.80 65.16
CA GLU A 19 45.56 2.81 65.06
C GLU A 19 44.99 4.24 64.92
N GLU A 20 45.55 5.23 65.64
CA GLU A 20 45.15 6.63 65.53
C GLU A 20 45.52 7.22 64.15
N LYS A 21 46.69 6.82 63.60
CA LYS A 21 47.14 7.22 62.26
C LYS A 21 46.29 6.60 61.17
N GLU A 22 46.01 5.28 61.24
CA GLU A 22 45.13 4.57 60.31
C GLU A 22 43.70 5.12 60.39
N GLY A 23 43.23 5.47 61.61
CA GLY A 23 41.92 6.11 61.79
C GLY A 23 41.82 7.52 61.19
N LYS A 24 42.96 8.30 61.18
CA LYS A 24 42.98 9.61 60.49
C LYS A 24 43.06 9.46 58.96
N GLU A 25 43.87 8.53 58.45
CA GLU A 25 43.96 8.23 57.02
C GLU A 25 42.56 7.73 56.51
N MET A 26 41.94 6.81 57.20
CA MET A 26 40.58 6.32 56.86
C MET A 26 39.54 7.45 56.88
N ARG A 27 39.59 8.42 57.80
CA ARG A 27 38.70 9.57 57.79
C ARG A 27 38.93 10.48 56.59
N GLN A 28 40.19 10.70 56.21
CA GLN A 28 40.52 11.47 55.02
C GLN A 28 40.02 10.80 53.76
N ASP A 29 40.19 9.47 53.64
CA ASP A 29 39.69 8.70 52.50
C ASP A 29 38.16 8.73 52.39
N VAL A 30 37.44 8.66 53.55
CA VAL A 30 35.97 8.79 53.60
C VAL A 30 35.53 10.20 53.21
N GLU A 31 36.21 11.24 53.61
CA GLU A 31 35.90 12.63 53.23
C GLU A 31 36.16 12.84 51.74
N GLN A 32 37.24 12.29 51.19
CA GLN A 32 37.56 12.32 49.76
C GLN A 32 36.48 11.59 48.97
N LEU A 33 36.12 10.39 49.39
CA LEU A 33 35.07 9.59 48.72
C LEU A 33 33.71 10.33 48.76
N GLN A 34 33.41 11.04 49.86
CA GLN A 34 32.19 11.85 49.92
C GLN A 34 32.23 13.07 48.99
N GLN A 35 33.40 13.65 48.77
CA GLN A 35 33.55 14.72 47.77
C GLN A 35 33.42 14.17 46.34
N ASP A 36 34.03 13.06 46.05
CA ASP A 36 33.92 12.41 44.71
C ASP A 36 32.46 12.00 44.42
N VAL A 37 31.77 11.46 45.37
CA VAL A 37 30.33 11.14 45.23
C VAL A 37 29.49 12.41 45.00
N ARG A 38 29.81 13.53 45.65
CA ARG A 38 29.11 14.81 45.39
C ARG A 38 29.37 15.30 43.97
N GLN A 39 30.63 15.29 43.52
CA GLN A 39 30.99 15.66 42.16
C GLN A 39 30.29 14.78 41.12
N LEU A 40 30.30 13.47 41.30
CA LEU A 40 29.58 12.54 40.42
C LEU A 40 28.08 12.80 40.38
N ARG A 41 27.48 13.13 41.49
CA ARG A 41 26.03 13.51 41.53
C ARG A 41 25.74 14.81 40.79
N GLU A 42 26.63 15.79 40.85
CA GLU A 42 26.47 17.05 40.11
C GLU A 42 26.67 16.82 38.61
N GLU A 43 27.64 15.98 38.23
CA GLU A 43 27.87 15.62 36.84
C GLU A 43 26.72 14.82 36.23
N VAL A 44 26.17 13.86 36.97
CA VAL A 44 24.95 13.13 36.59
C VAL A 44 23.74 14.07 36.45
N ARG A 45 23.61 15.04 37.35
CA ARG A 45 22.52 16.04 37.25
C ARG A 45 22.72 16.90 36.01
N ARG A 46 23.92 17.36 35.74
CA ARG A 46 24.28 18.15 34.54
C ARG A 46 23.99 17.37 33.25
N LEU A 47 24.39 16.09 33.19
CA LEU A 47 24.09 15.22 32.07
C LEU A 47 22.58 14.96 31.93
N GLN A 48 21.86 14.87 33.05
CA GLN A 48 20.39 14.76 32.98
C GLN A 48 19.73 16.05 32.49
N GLU A 49 20.23 17.22 32.86
CA GLU A 49 19.77 18.50 32.35
C GLU A 49 20.11 18.69 30.88
N GLU A 50 21.32 18.29 30.45
CA GLU A 50 21.71 18.24 29.04
C GLU A 50 20.84 17.27 28.23
N ILE A 51 20.57 16.08 28.73
CA ILE A 51 19.66 15.10 28.12
C ILE A 51 18.23 15.66 28.10
N HIS A 52 17.78 16.37 29.12
CA HIS A 52 16.47 17.02 29.15
C HIS A 52 16.40 18.18 28.17
N GLY A 53 17.46 18.99 28.07
CA GLY A 53 17.62 20.04 27.07
C GLY A 53 17.69 19.46 25.64
N PHE A 54 18.39 18.36 25.43
CA PHE A 54 18.37 17.60 24.17
C PHE A 54 16.98 17.03 23.85
N ARG A 55 16.23 16.52 24.85
CA ARG A 55 14.86 16.05 24.65
C ARG A 55 13.89 17.18 24.26
N HIS A 56 14.09 18.40 24.74
CA HIS A 56 13.25 19.53 24.37
C HIS A 56 13.66 20.23 23.07
N ASN A 57 14.97 20.19 22.70
CA ASN A 57 15.48 20.97 21.59
C ASN A 57 15.85 20.14 20.34
N SER A 58 15.90 18.81 20.40
CA SER A 58 16.50 18.00 19.33
C SER A 58 15.55 17.03 18.62
N PHE A 59 14.30 16.89 19.05
CA PHE A 59 13.36 16.00 18.37
C PHE A 59 12.15 16.77 17.87
N PRO A 60 11.92 16.83 16.56
CA PRO A 60 10.65 17.34 16.04
C PRO A 60 9.55 16.43 16.56
N GLN A 61 8.73 16.95 17.46
CA GLN A 61 7.50 16.28 17.89
C GLN A 61 6.62 16.10 16.65
N CYS A 62 6.24 14.87 16.34
CA CYS A 62 5.21 14.61 15.35
C CYS A 62 3.91 15.30 15.80
N GLY A 63 3.65 16.49 15.28
CA GLY A 63 2.42 17.23 15.57
C GLY A 63 2.54 18.47 16.46
N ALA A 64 3.73 18.86 16.92
CA ALA A 64 3.92 20.15 17.57
C ALA A 64 4.19 21.26 16.54
N ASP A 65 3.56 22.42 16.71
CA ASP A 65 3.74 23.61 15.87
C ASP A 65 5.06 24.38 16.16
N THR A 66 6.08 23.71 16.67
CA THR A 66 7.40 24.29 16.84
C THR A 66 8.12 24.34 15.51
N VAL A 67 8.62 25.51 15.15
CA VAL A 67 9.49 25.72 13.99
C VAL A 67 10.75 24.87 14.19
N ALA A 68 10.73 23.64 13.67
CA ALA A 68 11.93 22.81 13.62
C ALA A 68 12.98 23.50 12.74
N PRO A 69 14.27 23.41 13.08
CA PRO A 69 15.32 23.91 12.22
C PRO A 69 15.13 23.28 10.82
N TYR A 70 15.22 24.11 9.79
CA TYR A 70 15.07 23.72 8.39
C TYR A 70 16.01 22.53 8.10
N VAL A 71 15.44 21.34 7.95
CA VAL A 71 16.13 20.16 7.44
C VAL A 71 15.88 20.14 5.94
N PRO A 72 16.91 20.44 5.11
CA PRO A 72 16.70 20.74 3.70
C PRO A 72 16.12 19.60 2.85
N HIS A 73 16.10 18.38 3.32
CA HIS A 73 15.64 17.22 2.58
C HIS A 73 14.89 16.22 3.46
N HIS A 74 13.56 16.32 3.51
CA HIS A 74 12.72 15.38 4.26
C HIS A 74 12.64 13.98 3.61
N PHE A 75 12.91 13.88 2.32
CA PHE A 75 12.78 12.67 1.54
C PHE A 75 14.09 12.28 0.87
N ILE A 76 14.27 10.96 0.70
CA ILE A 76 15.27 10.39 -0.20
C ILE A 76 14.57 10.18 -1.54
N HIS A 77 15.05 10.86 -2.59
CA HIS A 77 14.56 10.71 -3.96
C HIS A 77 15.26 9.54 -4.63
N ARG A 78 14.51 8.78 -5.43
CA ARG A 78 14.98 7.51 -6.00
C ARG A 78 14.56 7.38 -7.45
N LEU A 79 15.46 6.92 -8.29
CA LEU A 79 15.18 6.51 -9.68
C LEU A 79 15.53 5.04 -9.83
N GLY A 80 14.60 4.23 -10.32
CA GLY A 80 14.78 2.79 -10.47
C GLY A 80 14.50 2.33 -11.88
N ILE A 81 15.27 1.33 -12.31
CA ILE A 81 15.00 0.54 -13.50
C ILE A 81 14.77 -0.91 -13.10
N GLU A 82 13.78 -1.56 -13.70
CA GLU A 82 13.46 -2.95 -13.40
C GLU A 82 13.19 -3.73 -14.68
N ALA A 83 13.62 -4.99 -14.68
CA ALA A 83 13.29 -6.00 -15.69
C ALA A 83 12.44 -7.09 -15.03
N ARG A 84 11.36 -7.48 -15.69
CA ARG A 84 10.41 -8.47 -15.17
C ARG A 84 10.09 -9.51 -16.26
N PRO A 85 10.84 -10.60 -16.33
CA PRO A 85 10.43 -11.78 -17.07
C PRO A 85 9.28 -12.48 -16.32
N GLN A 86 8.19 -12.77 -17.02
CA GLN A 86 6.97 -13.26 -16.41
C GLN A 86 6.35 -14.42 -17.18
N TYR A 87 5.69 -15.31 -16.46
CA TYR A 87 4.82 -16.34 -17.00
C TYR A 87 3.39 -15.78 -17.12
N VAL A 88 2.73 -16.06 -18.24
CA VAL A 88 1.34 -15.68 -18.53
C VAL A 88 0.43 -16.86 -18.20
N PHE A 89 -0.54 -16.64 -17.31
CA PHE A 89 -1.50 -17.68 -16.95
C PHE A 89 -2.48 -17.94 -18.11
N PRO A 90 -2.72 -19.21 -18.49
CA PRO A 90 -3.63 -19.58 -19.58
C PRO A 90 -5.09 -19.55 -19.12
N THR A 91 -5.60 -18.36 -18.77
CA THR A 91 -6.92 -18.16 -18.15
C THR A 91 -8.09 -18.20 -19.11
N ASN A 92 -7.82 -18.26 -20.43
CA ASN A 92 -8.85 -18.34 -21.47
C ASN A 92 -8.31 -19.06 -22.72
N PRO A 93 -9.18 -19.57 -23.63
CA PRO A 93 -8.78 -20.33 -24.82
C PRO A 93 -7.78 -19.59 -25.72
N PHE A 94 -7.94 -18.27 -25.88
CA PHE A 94 -7.03 -17.45 -26.67
C PHE A 94 -5.57 -17.53 -26.15
N LEU A 95 -5.36 -17.43 -24.86
CA LEU A 95 -4.03 -17.55 -24.23
C LEU A 95 -3.53 -19.00 -24.23
N GLN A 96 -4.44 -19.98 -24.30
CA GLN A 96 -4.12 -21.41 -24.38
C GLN A 96 -3.66 -21.85 -25.77
N GLY A 97 -3.83 -20.99 -26.79
CA GLY A 97 -3.39 -21.29 -28.14
C GLY A 97 -4.49 -21.23 -29.19
N GLU A 98 -5.75 -20.99 -28.83
CA GLU A 98 -6.82 -20.70 -29.79
C GLU A 98 -6.67 -19.25 -30.31
N ASN A 99 -5.59 -19.01 -31.05
CA ASN A 99 -5.24 -17.72 -31.64
C ASN A 99 -4.73 -17.94 -33.08
N GLU A 100 -4.50 -16.90 -33.87
CA GLU A 100 -4.05 -17.02 -35.25
C GLU A 100 -2.74 -17.81 -35.42
N ARG A 101 -1.92 -17.85 -34.38
CA ARG A 101 -0.61 -18.54 -34.40
C ARG A 101 -0.69 -20.01 -34.00
N TRP A 102 -1.85 -20.44 -33.44
CA TRP A 102 -2.05 -21.78 -32.87
C TRP A 102 -0.99 -22.16 -31.84
N LYS A 103 -0.54 -21.18 -31.05
CA LYS A 103 0.50 -21.35 -30.04
C LYS A 103 0.09 -20.64 -28.73
N PRO A 104 0.30 -21.27 -27.56
CA PRO A 104 0.05 -20.63 -26.29
C PRO A 104 0.89 -19.36 -26.08
N ILE A 105 0.31 -18.34 -25.48
CA ILE A 105 0.99 -17.13 -25.03
C ILE A 105 1.35 -17.34 -23.57
N GLN A 106 2.57 -17.81 -23.28
CA GLN A 106 3.00 -18.25 -21.94
C GLN A 106 4.04 -17.35 -21.30
N SER A 107 4.62 -16.41 -22.05
CA SER A 107 5.66 -15.54 -21.53
C SER A 107 5.41 -14.08 -21.86
N SER A 108 5.83 -13.22 -20.96
CA SER A 108 5.90 -11.78 -21.18
C SER A 108 7.18 -11.22 -20.58
N PHE A 109 7.58 -10.07 -21.07
CA PHE A 109 8.68 -9.30 -20.52
C PHE A 109 8.25 -7.86 -20.33
N ALA A 110 8.52 -7.30 -19.15
CA ALA A 110 8.25 -5.89 -18.89
C ALA A 110 9.52 -5.16 -18.41
N ALA A 111 9.74 -3.97 -18.98
CA ALA A 111 10.77 -3.03 -18.54
C ALA A 111 10.10 -1.85 -17.86
N HIS A 112 10.63 -1.46 -16.69
CA HIS A 112 10.07 -0.40 -15.88
C HIS A 112 11.07 0.71 -15.63
N LEU A 113 10.61 1.96 -15.67
CA LEU A 113 11.29 3.16 -15.18
C LEU A 113 10.45 3.75 -14.06
N LYS A 114 11.05 3.96 -12.88
CA LYS A 114 10.33 4.33 -11.65
C LYS A 114 10.98 5.51 -10.96
N TYR A 115 10.20 6.53 -10.63
CA TYR A 115 10.62 7.57 -9.71
C TYR A 115 9.85 7.42 -8.40
N SER A 116 10.54 7.52 -7.26
CA SER A 116 9.93 7.49 -5.94
C SER A 116 10.63 8.40 -4.95
N PHE A 117 9.91 8.71 -3.90
CA PHE A 117 10.45 9.35 -2.72
C PHE A 117 10.12 8.52 -1.47
N LYS A 118 11.09 8.48 -0.56
CA LYS A 118 11.05 7.69 0.67
C LYS A 118 11.27 8.62 1.86
N PHE A 119 10.56 8.39 2.97
CA PHE A 119 10.89 9.09 4.22
C PHE A 119 12.30 8.73 4.68
N ARG A 120 13.04 9.74 5.19
CA ARG A 120 14.35 9.47 5.76
C ARG A 120 14.23 8.49 6.92
N PRO A 121 15.19 7.56 7.08
CA PRO A 121 15.30 6.73 8.26
C PRO A 121 15.30 7.56 9.54
N ASN A 122 14.78 6.97 10.61
CA ASN A 122 14.71 7.60 11.94
C ASN A 122 13.80 8.84 12.05
N THR A 123 12.93 9.08 11.08
CA THR A 123 11.83 10.04 11.20
C THR A 123 10.62 9.38 11.83
N CYS A 124 9.68 10.19 12.33
CA CYS A 124 8.40 9.70 12.85
C CYS A 124 7.62 8.93 11.79
N ALA A 125 7.59 9.42 10.54
CA ALA A 125 6.93 8.77 9.42
C ALA A 125 7.59 7.41 9.07
N ASP A 126 8.93 7.32 9.06
CA ASP A 126 9.64 6.06 8.86
C ASP A 126 9.26 5.03 9.92
N ARG A 127 9.19 5.45 11.19
CA ARG A 127 8.84 4.57 12.30
C ARG A 127 7.39 4.10 12.23
N ILE A 128 6.45 5.00 11.89
CA ILE A 128 5.03 4.64 11.75
C ILE A 128 4.82 3.70 10.56
N TYR A 129 5.37 4.03 9.39
CA TYR A 129 5.04 3.37 8.13
C TYR A 129 6.09 2.39 7.62
N GLY A 130 7.15 2.13 8.44
CA GLY A 130 8.13 1.09 8.12
C GLY A 130 9.01 1.40 6.90
N GLY A 131 9.44 2.65 6.75
CA GLY A 131 10.26 3.08 5.61
C GLY A 131 9.48 3.10 4.31
N ALA A 132 8.22 3.51 4.38
CA ALA A 132 7.36 3.65 3.22
C ALA A 132 7.96 4.57 2.16
N TYR A 133 7.80 4.18 0.91
CA TYR A 133 8.15 4.95 -0.27
C TYR A 133 6.99 4.90 -1.25
N GLN A 134 6.83 5.95 -2.03
CA GLN A 134 5.77 6.07 -3.03
C GLN A 134 6.28 6.84 -4.23
N GLY A 135 5.63 6.63 -5.37
CA GLY A 135 6.02 7.30 -6.59
C GLY A 135 5.16 6.92 -7.78
N PHE A 136 5.69 7.17 -8.95
CA PHE A 136 5.07 6.83 -10.23
C PHE A 136 6.07 6.11 -11.13
N GLY A 137 5.56 5.31 -12.05
CA GLY A 137 6.37 4.54 -12.98
C GLY A 137 5.75 4.45 -14.35
N LEU A 138 6.62 4.17 -15.30
CA LEU A 138 6.29 3.81 -16.68
C LEU A 138 6.77 2.38 -16.91
N ALA A 139 5.97 1.58 -17.59
CA ALA A 139 6.37 0.25 -18.02
C ALA A 139 6.05 0.03 -19.50
N PHE A 140 6.90 -0.71 -20.16
CA PHE A 140 6.65 -1.29 -21.48
C PHE A 140 6.57 -2.80 -21.32
N THR A 141 5.48 -3.41 -21.78
CA THR A 141 5.27 -4.86 -21.68
C THR A 141 5.10 -5.47 -23.06
N THR A 142 5.77 -6.58 -23.32
CA THR A 142 5.56 -7.38 -24.53
C THR A 142 5.17 -8.81 -24.19
N PHE A 143 4.24 -9.35 -24.95
CA PHE A 143 3.76 -10.74 -24.84
C PHE A 143 4.22 -11.61 -26.00
N GLY A 144 5.06 -11.05 -26.89
CA GLY A 144 5.50 -11.74 -28.11
C GLY A 144 4.39 -11.90 -29.17
N ASP A 145 3.22 -11.30 -28.96
CA ASP A 145 2.11 -11.26 -29.93
C ASP A 145 1.57 -9.84 -30.11
N LYS A 146 2.32 -9.05 -30.86
CA LYS A 146 1.98 -7.65 -31.14
C LYS A 146 0.71 -7.49 -31.97
N LYS A 147 0.38 -8.50 -32.82
CA LYS A 147 -0.75 -8.43 -33.72
C LYS A 147 -2.09 -8.57 -33.01
N GLN A 148 -2.22 -9.58 -32.14
CA GLN A 148 -3.49 -9.91 -31.50
C GLN A 148 -3.61 -9.39 -30.07
N LEU A 149 -2.50 -9.29 -29.30
CA LEU A 149 -2.53 -8.81 -27.91
C LEU A 149 -1.97 -7.39 -27.77
N GLY A 150 -0.97 -7.05 -28.58
CA GLY A 150 -0.28 -5.75 -28.54
C GLY A 150 0.91 -5.73 -27.58
N ASP A 151 1.61 -4.59 -27.57
CA ASP A 151 2.72 -4.29 -26.66
C ASP A 151 2.33 -3.03 -25.83
N PRO A 152 1.63 -3.18 -24.73
CA PRO A 152 1.10 -2.05 -23.99
C PRO A 152 2.17 -1.27 -23.22
N MET A 153 1.95 0.04 -23.14
CA MET A 153 2.62 0.94 -22.20
C MET A 153 1.72 1.21 -20.99
N THR A 154 2.32 1.22 -19.82
CA THR A 154 1.61 1.41 -18.55
C THR A 154 2.15 2.62 -17.82
N PHE A 155 1.27 3.51 -17.38
CA PHE A 155 1.57 4.53 -16.37
C PHE A 155 0.91 4.13 -15.06
N TYR A 156 1.66 4.16 -13.95
CA TYR A 156 1.15 3.72 -12.66
C TYR A 156 1.71 4.52 -11.50
N VAL A 157 0.94 4.58 -10.43
CA VAL A 157 1.39 4.97 -9.10
C VAL A 157 1.74 3.73 -8.31
N PHE A 158 2.65 3.83 -7.37
CA PHE A 158 3.04 2.72 -6.53
C PHE A 158 3.42 3.15 -5.12
N GLN A 159 3.31 2.21 -4.22
CA GLN A 159 3.77 2.37 -2.85
C GLN A 159 4.30 1.03 -2.35
N GLY A 160 5.35 1.11 -1.57
CA GLY A 160 5.91 -0.03 -0.86
C GLY A 160 6.43 0.36 0.51
N ALA A 161 6.69 -0.65 1.31
CA ALA A 161 7.32 -0.49 2.62
C ALA A 161 8.09 -1.76 3.01
N ARG A 162 8.92 -1.62 4.01
CA ARG A 162 9.68 -2.72 4.57
C ARG A 162 8.79 -3.63 5.44
N ILE A 163 8.83 -4.93 5.14
CA ILE A 163 8.23 -5.98 5.96
C ILE A 163 9.19 -6.34 7.11
N ALA A 164 10.47 -6.63 6.75
CA ALA A 164 11.49 -7.04 7.70
C ALA A 164 12.86 -6.47 7.33
N ARG A 165 13.69 -6.20 8.33
CA ARG A 165 15.10 -5.81 8.15
C ARG A 165 15.97 -6.92 8.69
N PHE A 166 16.78 -7.55 7.84
CA PHE A 166 17.71 -8.60 8.23
C PHE A 166 19.03 -8.02 8.79
N ASN A 167 19.51 -6.94 8.14
CA ASN A 167 20.64 -6.15 8.59
C ASN A 167 20.50 -4.70 8.08
N PRO A 168 21.41 -3.78 8.39
CA PRO A 168 21.33 -2.37 7.96
C PRO A 168 21.19 -2.19 6.43
N ARG A 169 21.73 -3.12 5.64
CA ARG A 169 21.75 -3.04 4.18
C ARG A 169 20.78 -3.99 3.46
N LEU A 170 20.22 -5.00 4.16
CA LEU A 170 19.34 -5.99 3.54
C LEU A 170 17.97 -6.00 4.22
N SER A 171 16.92 -5.84 3.42
CA SER A 171 15.54 -5.84 3.88
C SER A 171 14.61 -6.56 2.91
N LEU A 172 13.56 -7.16 3.47
CA LEU A 172 12.41 -7.67 2.73
C LEU A 172 11.34 -6.58 2.66
N ASN A 173 10.82 -6.33 1.46
CA ASN A 173 9.86 -5.27 1.20
C ASN A 173 8.67 -5.84 0.40
N TYR A 174 7.51 -5.20 0.54
CA TYR A 174 6.40 -5.34 -0.38
C TYR A 174 6.27 -4.09 -1.25
N GLU A 175 5.63 -4.25 -2.39
CA GLU A 175 5.24 -3.15 -3.28
C GLU A 175 3.95 -3.52 -3.99
N TRP A 176 3.07 -2.56 -4.11
CA TRP A 176 1.90 -2.65 -4.98
C TRP A 176 1.89 -1.47 -5.95
N ASN A 177 1.38 -1.72 -7.16
CA ASN A 177 1.26 -0.73 -8.22
C ASN A 177 -0.19 -0.72 -8.71
N PHE A 178 -0.69 0.46 -9.02
CA PHE A 178 -1.99 0.66 -9.64
C PHE A 178 -1.87 1.69 -10.77
N GLY A 179 -2.42 1.38 -11.94
CA GLY A 179 -2.30 2.28 -13.08
C GLY A 179 -3.19 1.94 -14.27
N ILE A 180 -2.85 2.58 -15.36
CA ILE A 180 -3.54 2.46 -16.64
C ILE A 180 -2.55 2.00 -17.69
N SER A 181 -2.92 0.96 -18.42
CA SER A 181 -2.15 0.34 -19.48
C SER A 181 -2.84 0.56 -20.84
N ALA A 182 -2.16 1.13 -21.80
CA ALA A 182 -2.69 1.48 -23.13
C ALA A 182 -1.83 0.86 -24.25
N GLY A 183 -2.44 0.64 -25.40
CA GLY A 183 -1.74 0.02 -26.56
C GLY A 183 -2.13 -1.44 -26.78
N TRP A 184 -3.14 -1.93 -26.07
CA TRP A 184 -3.71 -3.24 -26.27
C TRP A 184 -4.46 -3.34 -27.62
N LYS A 185 -4.48 -4.54 -28.20
CA LYS A 185 -5.30 -4.88 -29.35
C LYS A 185 -6.57 -5.58 -28.88
N PRO A 186 -7.71 -4.87 -28.82
CA PRO A 186 -8.94 -5.44 -28.28
C PRO A 186 -9.54 -6.49 -29.22
N TYR A 187 -10.46 -7.29 -28.67
CA TYR A 187 -11.37 -8.11 -29.44
C TYR A 187 -12.07 -7.29 -30.51
N ASP A 188 -12.16 -7.84 -31.70
CA ASP A 188 -12.89 -7.33 -32.85
C ASP A 188 -13.44 -8.50 -33.66
N ASN A 189 -14.70 -8.43 -34.07
CA ASN A 189 -15.35 -9.53 -34.78
C ASN A 189 -14.69 -9.87 -36.11
N ASP A 190 -14.14 -8.87 -36.81
CA ASP A 190 -13.59 -9.01 -38.14
C ASP A 190 -12.09 -9.22 -38.15
N TYR A 191 -11.37 -8.56 -37.26
CA TYR A 191 -9.91 -8.49 -37.29
C TYR A 191 -9.19 -9.18 -36.14
N ASN A 192 -9.89 -9.46 -35.01
CA ASN A 192 -9.28 -10.06 -33.82
C ASN A 192 -10.30 -10.88 -32.99
N SER A 193 -11.03 -11.75 -33.66
CA SER A 193 -12.15 -12.51 -33.10
C SER A 193 -11.75 -13.59 -32.09
N TYR A 194 -10.50 -14.01 -32.10
CA TYR A 194 -9.96 -14.99 -31.11
C TYR A 194 -9.67 -14.36 -29.74
N ASN A 195 -9.46 -13.03 -29.67
CA ASN A 195 -9.02 -12.39 -28.44
C ASN A 195 -10.14 -12.30 -27.37
N GLY A 196 -10.35 -13.38 -26.64
CA GLY A 196 -11.26 -13.39 -25.49
C GLY A 196 -10.69 -12.72 -24.23
N ALA A 197 -9.41 -12.36 -24.22
CA ALA A 197 -8.74 -11.80 -23.05
C ALA A 197 -9.03 -10.31 -22.84
N VAL A 198 -9.02 -9.53 -23.93
CA VAL A 198 -9.00 -8.06 -23.85
C VAL A 198 -10.05 -7.44 -24.75
N GLY A 199 -11.02 -6.73 -24.18
CA GLY A 199 -12.08 -6.02 -24.93
C GLY A 199 -11.86 -4.51 -25.10
N SER A 200 -10.76 -3.96 -24.60
CA SER A 200 -10.47 -2.52 -24.71
C SER A 200 -9.00 -2.19 -24.99
N ARG A 201 -8.77 -1.04 -25.64
CA ARG A 201 -7.41 -0.54 -25.90
C ARG A 201 -6.70 -0.03 -24.65
N VAL A 202 -7.47 0.25 -23.60
CA VAL A 202 -6.99 0.76 -22.31
C VAL A 202 -7.52 -0.15 -21.22
N ASN A 203 -6.62 -0.64 -20.37
CA ASN A 203 -6.95 -1.52 -19.26
C ASN A 203 -6.34 -1.00 -17.95
N ALA A 204 -6.96 -1.34 -16.83
CA ALA A 204 -6.35 -1.17 -15.53
C ALA A 204 -5.14 -2.11 -15.40
N TYR A 205 -4.15 -1.65 -14.67
CA TYR A 205 -2.94 -2.38 -14.29
C TYR A 205 -2.89 -2.47 -12.77
N LEU A 206 -2.87 -3.69 -12.25
CA LEU A 206 -2.67 -3.98 -10.84
C LEU A 206 -1.45 -4.90 -10.72
N ASN A 207 -0.55 -4.57 -9.81
CA ASN A 207 0.59 -5.42 -9.52
C ASN A 207 0.85 -5.42 -8.02
N ALA A 208 1.24 -6.58 -7.50
CA ALA A 208 1.70 -6.73 -6.13
C ALA A 208 2.87 -7.71 -6.08
N GLY A 209 3.87 -7.41 -5.26
CA GLY A 209 5.03 -8.26 -5.14
C GLY A 209 5.80 -8.06 -3.85
N ILE A 210 6.70 -9.00 -3.60
CA ILE A 210 7.66 -8.96 -2.51
C ILE A 210 9.08 -9.06 -3.08
N TYR A 211 10.01 -8.37 -2.46
CA TYR A 211 11.38 -8.35 -2.94
C TYR A 211 12.39 -8.08 -1.84
N LEU A 212 13.59 -8.57 -2.02
CA LEU A 212 14.76 -8.22 -1.23
C LEU A 212 15.36 -6.93 -1.80
N ASN A 213 15.65 -5.98 -0.91
CA ASN A 213 16.40 -4.77 -1.23
C ASN A 213 17.76 -4.84 -0.55
N TRP A 214 18.81 -4.83 -1.34
CA TRP A 214 20.17 -4.81 -0.89
C TRP A 214 20.82 -3.46 -1.21
N SER A 215 21.13 -2.66 -0.16
CA SER A 215 21.82 -1.37 -0.29
C SER A 215 23.31 -1.60 -0.51
N LEU A 216 23.74 -1.55 -1.78
CA LEU A 216 25.14 -1.76 -2.18
C LEU A 216 26.04 -0.62 -1.72
N SER A 217 25.55 0.62 -1.86
CA SER A 217 26.24 1.85 -1.43
C SER A 217 25.23 2.91 -1.01
N ARG A 218 25.66 4.10 -0.63
CA ARG A 218 24.74 5.23 -0.40
C ARG A 218 23.94 5.63 -1.65
N TYR A 219 24.44 5.28 -2.84
CA TYR A 219 23.79 5.66 -4.11
C TYR A 219 22.93 4.54 -4.69
N PHE A 220 23.32 3.27 -4.54
CA PHE A 220 22.70 2.17 -5.26
C PHE A 220 22.09 1.13 -4.33
N ASP A 221 20.86 0.71 -4.68
CA ASP A 221 20.23 -0.49 -4.15
C ASP A 221 20.00 -1.48 -5.29
N PHE A 222 20.28 -2.75 -5.04
CA PHE A 222 19.89 -3.87 -5.88
C PHE A 222 18.61 -4.48 -5.34
N ILE A 223 17.66 -4.78 -6.22
CA ILE A 223 16.40 -5.42 -5.85
C ILE A 223 16.20 -6.70 -6.63
N ILE A 224 15.72 -7.74 -5.94
CA ILE A 224 15.33 -9.01 -6.53
C ILE A 224 14.13 -9.60 -5.78
N GLY A 225 13.15 -10.12 -6.53
CA GLY A 225 11.94 -10.70 -5.92
C GLY A 225 11.01 -11.26 -6.96
N GLY A 226 9.73 -11.37 -6.57
CA GLY A 226 8.67 -11.83 -7.44
C GLY A 226 7.45 -10.95 -7.33
N ASP A 227 6.64 -10.96 -8.37
CA ASP A 227 5.39 -10.24 -8.42
C ASP A 227 4.29 -10.99 -9.18
N PHE A 228 3.08 -10.49 -8.97
CA PHE A 228 1.89 -10.87 -9.71
C PHE A 228 1.28 -9.63 -10.33
N THR A 229 0.89 -9.73 -11.60
CA THR A 229 0.28 -8.64 -12.36
C THR A 229 -1.06 -9.07 -12.94
N HIS A 230 -2.03 -8.17 -12.89
CA HIS A 230 -3.35 -8.32 -13.49
C HIS A 230 -3.68 -7.13 -14.39
N PHE A 231 -4.11 -7.43 -15.62
CA PHE A 231 -4.63 -6.44 -16.55
C PHE A 231 -6.10 -6.75 -16.86
N SER A 232 -6.98 -5.78 -16.71
CA SER A 232 -8.39 -5.90 -17.08
C SER A 232 -9.03 -4.54 -17.31
N ASN A 233 -10.16 -4.52 -18.01
CA ASN A 233 -10.91 -3.28 -18.19
C ASN A 233 -12.01 -3.05 -17.12
N GLY A 234 -12.05 -3.90 -16.08
CA GLY A 234 -13.06 -3.77 -15.02
C GLY A 234 -14.51 -3.94 -15.49
N ASN A 235 -14.75 -4.75 -16.50
CA ASN A 235 -16.05 -4.99 -17.14
C ASN A 235 -16.67 -3.78 -17.85
N THR A 236 -15.90 -2.74 -18.14
CA THR A 236 -16.39 -1.60 -18.93
C THR A 236 -16.62 -1.97 -20.40
N LYS A 237 -15.95 -3.04 -20.89
CA LYS A 237 -16.14 -3.63 -22.22
C LYS A 237 -16.03 -5.15 -22.17
N PHE A 238 -16.75 -5.82 -23.06
CA PHE A 238 -16.69 -7.27 -23.23
C PHE A 238 -15.92 -7.61 -24.53
N PRO A 239 -15.14 -8.70 -24.57
CA PRO A 239 -14.78 -9.61 -23.47
C PRO A 239 -13.79 -9.00 -22.47
N ASN A 240 -13.70 -9.59 -21.29
CA ASN A 240 -12.77 -9.18 -20.24
C ASN A 240 -12.33 -10.37 -19.37
N ALA A 241 -11.76 -11.41 -19.98
CA ALA A 241 -11.15 -12.47 -19.17
C ALA A 241 -9.87 -11.98 -18.46
N GLY A 242 -9.29 -10.88 -18.96
CA GLY A 242 -8.08 -10.28 -18.40
C GLY A 242 -6.80 -11.07 -18.73
N VAL A 243 -5.66 -10.48 -18.38
CA VAL A 243 -4.35 -11.11 -18.50
C VAL A 243 -3.67 -11.10 -17.15
N ASN A 244 -3.32 -12.29 -16.68
CA ASN A 244 -2.62 -12.48 -15.40
C ASN A 244 -1.20 -12.97 -15.67
N THR A 245 -0.22 -12.37 -14.97
CA THR A 245 1.19 -12.78 -15.09
C THR A 245 1.85 -12.87 -13.72
N THR A 246 2.85 -13.72 -13.59
CA THR A 246 3.72 -13.79 -12.42
C THR A 246 5.16 -14.03 -12.85
N GLY A 247 6.12 -13.53 -12.10
CA GLY A 247 7.50 -13.73 -12.47
C GLY A 247 8.52 -13.09 -11.56
N ALA A 248 9.74 -13.05 -12.03
CA ALA A 248 10.83 -12.40 -11.34
C ALA A 248 10.80 -10.89 -11.54
N LYS A 249 11.23 -10.18 -10.51
CA LYS A 249 11.48 -8.74 -10.49
C LYS A 249 12.94 -8.52 -10.14
N ILE A 250 13.70 -7.91 -11.06
CA ILE A 250 15.12 -7.61 -10.87
C ILE A 250 15.34 -6.13 -11.21
N GLY A 251 16.05 -5.39 -10.38
CA GLY A 251 16.25 -3.98 -10.64
C GLY A 251 17.41 -3.33 -9.90
N LEU A 252 17.72 -2.13 -10.34
CA LEU A 252 18.71 -1.23 -9.76
C LEU A 252 18.03 0.11 -9.43
N VAL A 253 18.27 0.63 -8.25
CA VAL A 253 17.69 1.89 -7.77
C VAL A 253 18.80 2.85 -7.39
N TYR A 254 18.82 4.02 -8.00
CA TYR A 254 19.69 5.13 -7.65
C TYR A 254 19.02 6.04 -6.62
N ASN A 255 19.73 6.38 -5.54
CA ASN A 255 19.29 7.26 -4.48
C ASN A 255 20.05 8.59 -4.56
N PHE A 256 19.35 9.70 -4.82
CA PHE A 256 19.97 10.99 -5.11
C PHE A 256 20.63 11.65 -3.89
N ASN A 257 19.93 11.66 -2.75
CA ASN A 257 20.32 12.42 -1.56
C ASN A 257 20.34 11.58 -0.29
N ARG A 258 20.64 10.27 -0.42
CA ARG A 258 20.84 9.39 0.72
C ARG A 258 22.25 9.59 1.29
N GLU A 259 22.32 9.73 2.59
CA GLU A 259 23.59 9.87 3.33
C GLU A 259 24.04 8.51 3.88
N GLU A 260 25.34 8.39 4.23
CA GLU A 260 25.86 7.16 4.81
C GLU A 260 25.22 6.87 6.19
N ALA A 261 24.87 7.91 6.93
CA ALA A 261 24.12 7.80 8.20
C ALA A 261 22.74 7.14 8.03
N ASP A 262 22.10 7.28 6.87
CA ASP A 262 20.82 6.65 6.57
C ASP A 262 20.92 5.12 6.43
N LEU A 263 22.11 4.59 6.22
CA LEU A 263 22.41 3.16 6.12
C LEU A 263 22.76 2.54 7.48
N THR A 264 23.00 3.35 8.49
CA THR A 264 23.36 2.87 9.83
C THR A 264 22.11 2.65 10.69
N LYS A 265 22.24 1.78 11.69
CA LYS A 265 21.18 1.61 12.69
C LYS A 265 21.30 2.76 13.69
N SER A 266 20.32 3.68 13.67
CA SER A 266 20.28 4.72 14.70
C SER A 266 19.92 4.14 16.06
N LEU A 267 20.62 4.56 17.08
CA LEU A 267 20.31 4.29 18.50
C LEU A 267 19.16 5.20 18.99
N VAL A 268 18.94 6.31 18.29
CA VAL A 268 17.91 7.30 18.65
C VAL A 268 16.61 6.96 17.92
N HIS A 269 15.54 6.78 18.70
CA HIS A 269 14.22 6.52 18.17
C HIS A 269 13.35 7.78 18.27
N PRO A 270 12.79 8.28 17.15
CA PRO A 270 11.92 9.44 17.21
C PRO A 270 10.68 9.15 18.05
N TYR A 271 10.22 10.16 18.74
CA TYR A 271 8.95 10.10 19.46
C TYR A 271 7.80 9.96 18.48
N VAL A 272 6.96 8.95 18.68
CA VAL A 272 5.71 8.77 17.94
C VAL A 272 4.56 9.13 18.88
N PRO A 273 3.77 10.17 18.57
CA PRO A 273 2.62 10.53 19.39
C PRO A 273 1.65 9.37 19.58
N ARG A 274 1.00 9.30 20.73
CA ARG A 274 -0.05 8.31 20.96
C ARG A 274 -1.19 8.55 19.97
N PHE A 275 -1.59 7.52 19.24
CA PHE A 275 -2.67 7.61 18.29
C PHE A 275 -4.01 7.78 19.03
N PRO A 276 -4.81 8.82 18.73
CA PRO A 276 -6.14 9.00 19.31
C PRO A 276 -7.12 8.03 18.62
N ARG A 277 -7.48 6.94 19.29
CA ARG A 277 -8.51 6.02 18.79
C ARG A 277 -9.84 6.75 18.70
N HIS A 278 -10.51 6.66 17.56
CA HIS A 278 -11.76 7.38 17.30
C HIS A 278 -12.55 6.71 16.18
N VAL A 279 -13.82 7.02 16.09
CA VAL A 279 -14.66 6.70 14.94
C VAL A 279 -14.64 7.88 13.97
N SER A 280 -14.38 7.61 12.71
CA SER A 280 -14.56 8.54 11.60
C SER A 280 -15.64 8.01 10.65
N TYR A 281 -16.23 8.90 9.86
CA TYR A 281 -17.30 8.54 8.93
C TYR A 281 -16.82 8.83 7.50
N ASP A 282 -16.74 7.79 6.68
CA ASP A 282 -16.40 7.94 5.26
C ASP A 282 -17.69 7.89 4.44
N LEU A 283 -17.92 8.89 3.60
CA LEU A 283 -18.95 8.91 2.56
C LEU A 283 -18.26 8.88 1.21
N VAL A 284 -18.55 7.88 0.40
CA VAL A 284 -18.07 7.75 -0.97
C VAL A 284 -19.25 7.86 -1.92
N LEU A 285 -19.12 8.70 -2.95
CA LEU A 285 -20.03 8.75 -4.09
C LEU A 285 -19.26 8.26 -5.30
N PHE A 286 -19.79 7.27 -6.02
CA PHE A 286 -19.11 6.68 -7.16
C PHE A 286 -20.02 6.52 -8.37
N GLY A 287 -19.37 6.45 -9.53
CA GLY A 287 -20.03 6.14 -10.80
C GLY A 287 -19.08 5.37 -11.73
N SER A 288 -19.68 4.65 -12.67
CA SER A 288 -18.97 3.98 -13.75
C SER A 288 -19.94 3.58 -14.86
N TRP A 289 -19.45 2.83 -15.81
CA TRP A 289 -20.27 2.17 -16.83
C TRP A 289 -19.83 0.73 -16.98
N ARG A 290 -20.78 -0.12 -17.40
CA ARG A 290 -20.56 -1.55 -17.55
C ARG A 290 -21.20 -2.05 -18.83
N ARG A 291 -20.50 -2.95 -19.52
CA ARG A 291 -21.06 -3.72 -20.63
C ARG A 291 -21.16 -5.18 -20.19
N LYS A 292 -22.40 -5.69 -20.13
CA LYS A 292 -22.68 -7.01 -19.61
C LYS A 292 -22.58 -8.05 -20.72
N GLY A 293 -21.98 -9.20 -20.43
CA GLY A 293 -22.16 -10.41 -21.21
C GLY A 293 -23.44 -11.14 -20.76
N VAL A 294 -24.33 -11.43 -21.66
CA VAL A 294 -25.59 -12.16 -21.41
C VAL A 294 -25.50 -13.53 -22.02
N TYR A 295 -25.91 -14.55 -21.29
CA TYR A 295 -25.89 -15.93 -21.77
C TYR A 295 -27.03 -16.18 -22.74
N VAL A 296 -26.72 -16.86 -23.85
CA VAL A 296 -27.64 -17.37 -24.84
C VAL A 296 -27.27 -18.81 -25.11
N GLY A 297 -28.00 -19.76 -24.52
CA GLY A 297 -27.55 -21.13 -24.39
C GLY A 297 -26.23 -21.20 -23.62
N GLU A 298 -25.21 -21.82 -24.20
CA GLU A 298 -23.87 -21.93 -23.58
C GLU A 298 -22.92 -20.74 -23.92
N LYS A 299 -23.33 -19.86 -24.86
CA LYS A 299 -22.49 -18.74 -25.31
C LYS A 299 -22.85 -17.45 -24.61
N GLN A 300 -21.82 -16.72 -24.20
CA GLN A 300 -21.96 -15.38 -23.66
C GLN A 300 -21.79 -14.34 -24.78
N ILE A 301 -22.80 -13.50 -24.98
CA ILE A 301 -22.78 -12.42 -25.96
C ILE A 301 -22.77 -11.06 -25.25
N ALA A 302 -22.09 -10.07 -25.84
CA ALA A 302 -22.07 -8.72 -25.32
C ALA A 302 -23.43 -8.03 -25.50
N SER A 303 -23.89 -7.34 -24.47
CA SER A 303 -25.01 -6.40 -24.61
C SER A 303 -24.69 -5.30 -25.64
N PRO A 304 -25.68 -4.76 -26.38
CA PRO A 304 -25.41 -3.81 -27.46
C PRO A 304 -24.84 -2.48 -26.97
N GLY A 305 -25.14 -2.08 -25.75
CA GLY A 305 -24.69 -0.84 -25.14
C GLY A 305 -23.99 -1.01 -23.81
N SER A 306 -23.43 0.09 -23.30
CA SER A 306 -22.93 0.20 -21.92
C SER A 306 -24.04 0.78 -21.04
N TYR A 307 -24.14 0.26 -19.84
CA TYR A 307 -25.11 0.67 -18.82
C TYR A 307 -24.42 1.48 -17.73
N PRO A 308 -25.04 2.56 -17.23
CA PRO A 308 -24.50 3.32 -16.13
C PRO A 308 -24.60 2.54 -14.82
N VAL A 309 -23.59 2.74 -13.96
CA VAL A 309 -23.56 2.29 -12.57
C VAL A 309 -23.29 3.51 -11.71
N ALA A 310 -24.07 3.72 -10.66
CA ALA A 310 -23.85 4.80 -9.70
C ALA A 310 -24.23 4.33 -8.29
N GLY A 311 -23.56 4.87 -7.29
CA GLY A 311 -23.88 4.47 -5.93
C GLY A 311 -23.14 5.26 -4.85
N PHE A 312 -23.35 4.82 -3.62
CA PHE A 312 -22.69 5.39 -2.46
C PHE A 312 -22.27 4.30 -1.48
N ASN A 313 -21.24 4.63 -0.67
CA ASN A 313 -20.89 3.89 0.54
C ASN A 313 -20.86 4.85 1.71
N PHE A 314 -21.56 4.56 2.78
CA PHE A 314 -21.48 5.28 4.04
C PHE A 314 -20.92 4.36 5.12
N ALA A 315 -19.72 4.67 5.59
CA ALA A 315 -18.96 3.77 6.47
C ALA A 315 -18.50 4.47 7.76
N PRO A 316 -19.10 4.19 8.94
CA PRO A 316 -18.47 4.43 10.21
C PRO A 316 -17.28 3.49 10.39
N MET A 317 -16.08 4.09 10.55
CA MET A 317 -14.78 3.40 10.62
C MET A 317 -14.10 3.67 11.97
N TYR A 318 -13.84 2.63 12.74
CA TYR A 318 -13.03 2.69 13.94
C TYR A 318 -11.54 2.70 13.60
N ASN A 319 -10.87 3.81 13.91
CA ASN A 319 -9.44 4.00 13.69
C ASN A 319 -8.67 3.45 14.89
N LEU A 320 -8.09 2.25 14.73
CA LEU A 320 -7.40 1.54 15.81
C LEU A 320 -6.00 2.12 16.08
N ASN A 321 -5.25 2.40 15.03
CA ASN A 321 -3.90 2.94 15.06
C ASN A 321 -3.59 3.68 13.76
N TYR A 322 -2.35 4.12 13.56
CA TYR A 322 -1.92 4.82 12.35
C TYR A 322 -2.15 4.07 11.05
N LYS A 323 -2.21 2.72 11.09
CA LYS A 323 -2.24 1.87 9.89
C LYS A 323 -3.55 1.11 9.69
N LEU A 324 -4.32 0.87 10.75
CA LEU A 324 -5.47 -0.04 10.68
C LEU A 324 -6.76 0.66 11.07
N ARG A 325 -7.77 0.44 10.24
CA ARG A 325 -9.16 0.88 10.45
C ARG A 325 -10.10 -0.27 10.13
N PHE A 326 -11.17 -0.39 10.92
CA PHE A 326 -12.22 -1.37 10.73
C PHE A 326 -13.57 -0.69 10.86
N GLY A 327 -14.58 -1.21 10.17
CA GLY A 327 -15.90 -0.63 10.27
C GLY A 327 -16.95 -1.44 9.54
N VAL A 328 -18.12 -0.85 9.46
CA VAL A 328 -19.25 -1.35 8.68
C VAL A 328 -19.63 -0.30 7.65
N SER A 329 -20.27 -0.72 6.57
CA SER A 329 -20.70 0.20 5.51
C SER A 329 -22.11 -0.13 5.05
N LEU A 330 -22.90 0.91 4.87
CA LEU A 330 -24.14 0.86 4.12
C LEU A 330 -23.80 1.20 2.67
N ASP A 331 -24.11 0.28 1.76
CA ASP A 331 -23.71 0.33 0.36
C ASP A 331 -24.96 0.37 -0.53
N GLY A 332 -25.20 1.50 -1.20
CA GLY A 332 -26.29 1.64 -2.16
C GLY A 332 -25.74 1.65 -3.58
N VAL A 333 -26.40 0.92 -4.48
CA VAL A 333 -26.04 0.88 -5.91
C VAL A 333 -27.25 0.86 -6.81
N TYR A 334 -27.14 1.60 -7.89
CA TYR A 334 -27.91 1.46 -9.11
C TYR A 334 -27.00 0.86 -10.18
N ASP A 335 -27.36 -0.30 -10.73
CA ASP A 335 -26.68 -0.94 -11.86
C ASP A 335 -27.66 -1.13 -13.01
N GLY A 336 -27.58 -0.28 -14.02
CA GLY A 336 -28.44 -0.31 -15.20
C GLY A 336 -28.32 -1.61 -16.00
N SER A 337 -27.27 -2.41 -15.80
CA SER A 337 -27.11 -3.71 -16.47
C SER A 337 -27.69 -4.88 -15.66
N ALA A 338 -28.10 -4.65 -14.42
CA ALA A 338 -28.62 -5.71 -13.58
C ALA A 338 -29.90 -6.31 -14.14
N ASN A 339 -29.95 -7.65 -14.14
CA ASN A 339 -31.09 -8.42 -14.64
C ASN A 339 -31.47 -8.16 -16.11
N VAL A 340 -30.57 -7.58 -16.92
CA VAL A 340 -30.73 -7.50 -18.37
C VAL A 340 -30.61 -8.90 -18.94
N TYR A 341 -31.58 -9.29 -19.78
CA TYR A 341 -31.64 -10.61 -20.39
C TYR A 341 -32.06 -10.52 -21.86
N THR A 342 -31.89 -11.61 -22.60
CA THR A 342 -32.39 -11.81 -23.94
C THR A 342 -32.98 -13.21 -24.02
N GLU A 343 -34.05 -13.35 -24.79
CA GLU A 343 -34.65 -14.65 -25.11
C GLU A 343 -34.20 -15.08 -26.52
N ASP A 344 -33.98 -16.37 -26.71
CA ASP A 344 -33.52 -16.91 -28.02
C ASP A 344 -34.47 -16.58 -29.17
N ALA A 345 -35.78 -16.43 -28.87
CA ALA A 345 -36.83 -16.09 -29.82
C ALA A 345 -36.96 -14.59 -30.15
N LEU A 346 -36.30 -13.70 -29.36
CA LEU A 346 -36.40 -12.26 -29.55
C LEU A 346 -35.34 -11.76 -30.55
N VAL A 347 -35.62 -11.91 -31.83
CA VAL A 347 -34.84 -11.36 -32.92
C VAL A 347 -35.59 -10.20 -33.53
N GLU A 348 -35.06 -9.01 -33.46
CA GLU A 348 -35.58 -7.81 -34.12
C GLU A 348 -34.97 -7.73 -35.53
N TYR A 349 -35.83 -7.75 -36.53
CA TYR A 349 -35.42 -7.58 -37.92
C TYR A 349 -35.37 -6.09 -38.26
N ASP A 350 -34.18 -5.59 -38.57
CA ASP A 350 -34.02 -4.23 -39.06
C ASP A 350 -34.17 -4.22 -40.59
N ALA A 351 -35.34 -3.79 -41.06
CA ALA A 351 -35.65 -3.73 -42.48
C ALA A 351 -34.75 -2.75 -43.27
N GLY A 352 -34.14 -1.77 -42.61
CA GLY A 352 -33.23 -0.80 -43.24
C GLY A 352 -31.81 -1.34 -43.49
N SER A 353 -31.32 -2.26 -42.67
CA SER A 353 -29.98 -2.86 -42.82
C SER A 353 -30.03 -4.30 -43.32
N GLY A 354 -31.19 -4.93 -43.40
CA GLY A 354 -31.35 -6.35 -43.77
C GLY A 354 -30.74 -7.31 -42.72
N SER A 355 -30.46 -6.85 -41.53
CA SER A 355 -29.80 -7.62 -40.48
C SER A 355 -30.77 -7.94 -39.34
N SER A 356 -30.64 -9.15 -38.79
CA SER A 356 -31.32 -9.57 -37.56
C SER A 356 -30.50 -9.22 -36.34
N ARG A 357 -31.05 -8.41 -35.44
CA ARG A 357 -30.42 -8.11 -34.16
C ARG A 357 -31.22 -8.73 -33.03
N ARG A 358 -30.52 -9.31 -32.05
CA ARG A 358 -31.16 -9.80 -30.84
C ARG A 358 -31.62 -8.65 -29.96
N LYS A 359 -32.86 -8.75 -29.49
CA LYS A 359 -33.46 -7.75 -28.61
C LYS A 359 -33.08 -8.05 -27.16
N PHE A 360 -32.53 -7.07 -26.49
CA PHE A 360 -32.22 -7.11 -25.06
C PHE A 360 -33.34 -6.40 -24.29
N LEU A 361 -33.81 -7.08 -23.25
CA LEU A 361 -34.85 -6.55 -22.37
C LEU A 361 -34.19 -5.99 -21.11
N VAL A 362 -34.53 -4.74 -20.80
CA VAL A 362 -34.09 -4.04 -19.62
C VAL A 362 -35.25 -4.03 -18.62
N PRO A 363 -35.06 -4.61 -17.42
CA PRO A 363 -36.13 -4.65 -16.43
C PRO A 363 -36.37 -3.28 -15.80
N GLY A 364 -37.51 -3.12 -15.11
CA GLY A 364 -37.79 -1.89 -14.37
C GLY A 364 -36.77 -1.58 -13.28
N ILE A 365 -36.65 -0.29 -12.95
CA ILE A 365 -35.63 0.27 -12.03
C ILE A 365 -35.51 -0.46 -10.67
N GLN A 366 -36.62 -1.03 -10.15
CA GLN A 366 -36.64 -1.80 -8.90
C GLN A 366 -35.73 -3.06 -8.93
N ASN A 367 -35.47 -3.60 -10.14
CA ASN A 367 -34.59 -4.74 -10.35
C ASN A 367 -33.14 -4.33 -10.58
N GLN A 368 -32.88 -3.02 -10.63
CA GLN A 368 -31.55 -2.43 -10.86
C GLN A 368 -31.01 -1.73 -9.61
N LEU A 369 -31.76 -1.72 -8.53
CA LEU A 369 -31.37 -1.11 -7.25
C LEU A 369 -31.01 -2.18 -6.22
N ALA A 370 -29.93 -1.94 -5.47
CA ALA A 370 -29.61 -2.74 -4.30
C ALA A 370 -29.14 -1.86 -3.13
N LEU A 371 -29.40 -2.36 -1.92
CA LEU A 371 -28.87 -1.83 -0.67
C LEU A 371 -28.26 -2.98 0.11
N GLY A 372 -26.99 -2.83 0.47
CA GLY A 372 -26.20 -3.85 1.14
C GLY A 372 -25.55 -3.34 2.43
N LEU A 373 -25.15 -4.29 3.24
CA LEU A 373 -24.34 -4.06 4.42
C LEU A 373 -23.03 -4.85 4.29
N SER A 374 -21.90 -4.19 4.60
CA SER A 374 -20.60 -4.84 4.55
C SER A 374 -19.72 -4.50 5.75
N GLY A 375 -18.91 -5.48 6.17
CA GLY A 375 -17.76 -5.26 7.03
C GLY A 375 -16.59 -4.72 6.20
N ARG A 376 -15.83 -3.78 6.74
CA ARG A 376 -14.69 -3.13 6.08
C ARG A 376 -13.43 -3.24 6.91
N ALA A 377 -12.31 -3.48 6.26
CA ALA A 377 -10.98 -3.39 6.85
C ALA A 377 -10.08 -2.57 5.93
N GLU A 378 -9.31 -1.66 6.50
CA GLU A 378 -8.46 -0.75 5.73
C GLU A 378 -7.05 -0.68 6.32
N TYR A 379 -6.07 -0.71 5.43
CA TYR A 379 -4.67 -0.46 5.72
C TYR A 379 -4.28 0.93 5.21
N VAL A 380 -3.97 1.82 6.17
CA VAL A 380 -3.66 3.23 5.93
C VAL A 380 -2.15 3.40 5.73
N MET A 381 -1.79 4.07 4.68
CA MET A 381 -0.43 4.47 4.31
C MET A 381 -0.34 5.99 4.17
N PRO A 382 0.83 6.59 3.98
CA PRO A 382 0.96 8.05 3.99
C PRO A 382 0.03 8.79 3.02
N PHE A 383 -0.10 8.30 1.79
CA PHE A 383 -0.90 8.94 0.72
C PHE A 383 -2.04 8.06 0.23
N PHE A 384 -2.01 6.78 0.58
CA PHE A 384 -2.93 5.78 0.08
C PHE A 384 -3.59 5.02 1.23
N THR A 385 -4.75 4.47 0.96
CA THR A 385 -5.39 3.50 1.85
C THR A 385 -5.93 2.37 1.00
N ILE A 386 -5.54 1.14 1.29
CA ILE A 386 -6.11 -0.06 0.68
C ILE A 386 -7.19 -0.58 1.59
N GLY A 387 -8.37 -0.81 1.04
CA GLY A 387 -9.54 -1.34 1.73
C GLY A 387 -10.04 -2.64 1.12
N VAL A 388 -10.51 -3.52 1.98
CA VAL A 388 -11.27 -4.70 1.61
C VAL A 388 -12.60 -4.69 2.34
N GLY A 389 -13.62 -5.21 1.68
CA GLY A 389 -14.95 -5.33 2.26
C GLY A 389 -15.61 -6.64 1.88
N LEU A 390 -16.40 -7.18 2.79
CA LEU A 390 -17.26 -8.33 2.56
C LEU A 390 -18.66 -7.99 3.03
N GLY A 391 -19.65 -8.15 2.16
CA GLY A 391 -21.02 -7.78 2.45
C GLY A 391 -22.04 -8.63 1.74
N THR A 392 -23.29 -8.33 2.04
CA THR A 392 -24.45 -8.93 1.37
C THR A 392 -25.48 -7.85 1.08
N ASN A 393 -26.17 -7.98 -0.04
CA ASN A 393 -27.29 -7.11 -0.36
C ASN A 393 -28.53 -7.53 0.44
N VAL A 394 -29.00 -6.63 1.28
CA VAL A 394 -30.22 -6.80 2.08
C VAL A 394 -31.47 -6.56 1.20
N LEU A 395 -31.37 -5.56 0.32
CA LEU A 395 -32.35 -5.28 -0.71
C LEU A 395 -31.68 -5.43 -2.07
N GLY A 396 -32.24 -6.25 -2.94
CA GLY A 396 -31.70 -6.52 -4.27
C GLY A 396 -32.41 -7.71 -4.89
N ARG A 397 -32.47 -7.80 -6.22
CA ARG A 397 -33.14 -8.87 -6.96
C ARG A 397 -32.24 -9.46 -8.03
N GLY A 398 -32.38 -10.77 -8.29
CA GLY A 398 -31.66 -11.46 -9.35
C GLY A 398 -30.14 -11.30 -9.22
N ASP A 399 -29.52 -10.69 -10.22
CA ASP A 399 -28.04 -10.46 -10.26
C ASP A 399 -27.49 -9.64 -9.07
N LEU A 400 -28.35 -8.88 -8.41
CA LEU A 400 -27.97 -8.07 -7.25
C LEU A 400 -28.18 -8.79 -5.92
N ARG A 401 -28.48 -10.10 -5.91
CA ARG A 401 -28.55 -10.92 -4.69
C ARG A 401 -27.20 -11.59 -4.44
N GLY A 402 -26.91 -11.87 -3.19
CA GLY A 402 -25.74 -12.66 -2.82
C GLY A 402 -24.68 -11.88 -2.06
N LEU A 403 -23.56 -12.54 -1.87
CA LEU A 403 -22.36 -11.97 -1.23
C LEU A 403 -21.60 -11.11 -2.23
N TYR A 404 -21.05 -10.00 -1.76
CA TYR A 404 -20.16 -9.20 -2.58
C TYR A 404 -18.89 -8.84 -1.81
N GLN A 405 -17.81 -8.68 -2.55
CA GLN A 405 -16.52 -8.23 -2.08
C GLN A 405 -16.23 -6.86 -2.69
N VAL A 406 -15.63 -5.99 -1.90
CA VAL A 406 -15.16 -4.69 -2.37
C VAL A 406 -13.66 -4.60 -2.12
N PHE A 407 -12.93 -4.28 -3.18
CA PHE A 407 -11.54 -3.87 -3.11
C PHE A 407 -11.47 -2.39 -3.41
N ALA A 408 -10.75 -1.63 -2.61
CA ALA A 408 -10.69 -0.19 -2.78
C ALA A 408 -9.28 0.35 -2.58
N LEU A 409 -8.88 1.25 -3.46
CA LEU A 409 -7.75 2.14 -3.30
C LEU A 409 -8.28 3.55 -3.07
N LYS A 410 -7.94 4.15 -1.94
CA LYS A 410 -8.24 5.55 -1.63
C LYS A 410 -6.95 6.36 -1.74
N ILE A 411 -6.96 7.43 -2.53
CA ILE A 411 -5.82 8.36 -2.70
C ILE A 411 -6.17 9.64 -1.96
N ASN A 412 -5.49 9.91 -0.86
CA ASN A 412 -5.78 11.08 -0.03
C ASN A 412 -5.40 12.37 -0.76
N VAL A 413 -6.38 13.23 -1.04
CA VAL A 413 -6.21 14.56 -1.65
C VAL A 413 -6.05 15.61 -0.57
N THR A 414 -6.92 15.56 0.44
CA THR A 414 -6.84 16.40 1.64
C THR A 414 -7.00 15.52 2.90
N ARG A 415 -7.05 16.14 4.07
CA ARG A 415 -7.32 15.42 5.32
C ARG A 415 -8.76 14.86 5.38
N SER A 416 -9.67 15.47 4.65
CA SER A 416 -11.10 15.15 4.67
C SER A 416 -11.65 14.67 3.32
N SER A 417 -10.83 14.59 2.26
CA SER A 417 -11.26 14.14 0.95
C SER A 417 -10.23 13.21 0.31
N PHE A 418 -10.73 12.26 -0.48
CA PHE A 418 -9.91 11.29 -1.20
C PHE A 418 -10.56 10.87 -2.51
N LEU A 419 -9.74 10.50 -3.49
CA LEU A 419 -10.20 9.79 -4.67
C LEU A 419 -10.45 8.33 -4.28
N HIS A 420 -11.53 7.76 -4.79
CA HIS A 420 -11.91 6.37 -4.57
C HIS A 420 -11.87 5.60 -5.88
N ILE A 421 -11.09 4.54 -5.90
CA ILE A 421 -11.02 3.58 -7.00
C ILE A 421 -11.34 2.23 -6.39
N GLY A 422 -12.55 1.76 -6.60
CA GLY A 422 -13.03 0.50 -6.05
C GLY A 422 -13.44 -0.47 -7.13
N TYR A 423 -13.53 -1.72 -6.75
CA TYR A 423 -14.05 -2.79 -7.57
C TYR A 423 -14.96 -3.69 -6.74
N ASN A 424 -16.15 -3.93 -7.27
CA ASN A 424 -17.11 -4.86 -6.70
C ASN A 424 -16.98 -6.22 -7.40
N LEU A 425 -16.84 -7.27 -6.61
CA LEU A 425 -16.83 -8.66 -7.04
C LEU A 425 -17.98 -9.39 -6.36
N GLN A 426 -18.65 -10.27 -7.06
CA GLN A 426 -19.75 -11.06 -6.52
C GLN A 426 -19.36 -12.51 -6.38
N ASP A 427 -19.73 -13.11 -5.25
CA ASP A 427 -19.54 -14.53 -4.93
C ASP A 427 -18.09 -15.02 -5.15
N PHE A 428 -17.09 -14.15 -4.93
CA PHE A 428 -15.64 -14.37 -5.09
C PHE A 428 -15.18 -14.72 -6.51
N GLN A 429 -16.05 -14.75 -7.47
CA GLN A 429 -15.75 -15.22 -8.83
C GLN A 429 -16.22 -14.28 -9.93
N THR A 430 -17.40 -13.68 -9.76
CA THR A 430 -18.02 -12.92 -10.84
C THR A 430 -17.60 -11.44 -10.77
N PRO A 431 -16.82 -10.97 -11.75
CA PRO A 431 -16.52 -9.56 -11.88
C PRO A 431 -17.80 -8.74 -12.03
N ASN A 432 -17.98 -7.72 -11.22
CA ASN A 432 -19.20 -6.92 -11.22
C ASN A 432 -18.96 -5.54 -11.84
N TYR A 433 -18.65 -4.52 -11.07
CA TYR A 433 -18.50 -3.16 -11.58
C TYR A 433 -17.34 -2.40 -10.91
N LEU A 434 -16.83 -1.44 -11.67
CA LEU A 434 -15.85 -0.47 -11.23
C LEU A 434 -16.54 0.64 -10.43
N MET A 435 -15.87 1.17 -9.39
CA MET A 435 -16.38 2.22 -8.52
C MET A 435 -15.39 3.39 -8.55
N LEU A 436 -15.57 4.34 -9.47
CA LEU A 436 -14.75 5.53 -9.58
C LEU A 436 -15.45 6.70 -8.92
N GLY A 437 -14.85 7.33 -7.94
CA GLY A 437 -15.56 8.36 -7.20
C GLY A 437 -14.71 9.22 -6.28
N LEU A 438 -15.43 10.03 -5.52
CA LEU A 438 -14.91 10.92 -4.50
C LEU A 438 -15.40 10.46 -3.14
N GLY A 439 -14.51 10.52 -2.17
CA GLY A 439 -14.83 10.22 -0.78
C GLY A 439 -14.57 11.41 0.13
N PHE A 440 -15.42 11.52 1.13
CA PHE A 440 -15.34 12.52 2.18
C PHE A 440 -15.22 11.84 3.53
N ARG A 441 -14.32 12.32 4.38
CA ARG A 441 -14.07 11.80 5.71
C ARG A 441 -14.36 12.84 6.78
N PHE A 442 -15.30 12.52 7.64
CA PHE A 442 -15.70 13.35 8.77
C PHE A 442 -15.08 12.82 10.06
N ASN A 443 -14.86 13.70 11.04
CA ASN A 443 -14.27 13.38 12.34
C ASN A 443 -12.89 12.70 12.25
N ASN A 444 -12.07 13.16 11.31
CA ASN A 444 -10.69 12.66 11.14
C ASN A 444 -9.76 13.29 12.20
N LYS A 445 -9.31 12.47 13.16
CA LYS A 445 -8.40 12.88 14.26
C LYS A 445 -6.97 12.34 14.07
N TYR A 446 -6.58 11.96 12.86
CA TYR A 446 -5.20 11.57 12.58
C TYR A 446 -4.24 12.71 12.95
N PRO A 447 -3.19 12.45 13.73
CA PRO A 447 -2.16 13.44 13.99
C PRO A 447 -1.54 13.94 12.69
N LYS A 448 -1.19 15.23 12.65
CA LYS A 448 -0.39 15.78 11.55
C LYS A 448 1.02 15.20 11.69
N VAL A 449 1.35 14.20 10.90
CA VAL A 449 2.74 13.75 10.74
C VAL A 449 3.37 14.74 9.76
N ARG A 450 4.19 15.68 10.25
CA ARG A 450 5.00 16.52 9.37
C ARG A 450 6.04 15.62 8.70
N HIS A 451 6.07 15.70 7.41
CA HIS A 451 7.00 14.98 6.54
C HIS A 451 8.34 15.71 6.46
#